data_846a8e9d7084d51449451b4d2c197271
#
_entry.id   846a8e9d7084d51449451b4d2c197271
#
_cell.length_a   1.000
_cell.length_b   1.000
_cell.length_c   1.000
_cell.angle_alpha   90.00
_cell.angle_beta   90.00
_cell.angle_gamma   90.00
#
_symmetry.space_group_name_H-M   'P 1'
#
loop_
_entity.id
_entity.type
_entity.pdbx_description
1 polymer ?
#
loop_
_entity_poly.entity_id
_entity_poly.type
_entity_poly.pdbx_seq_one_letter_code
_entity_poly.pdbx_strand_id
1 'polypeptide(L)' 'MEHNYLHVFRMRVAGLAEPVEFPMFHELEDVTEVTDAFAKYVARQEDDFLPIGTTAAVRASQVFHLEHVSVSKASKE' A
#
# COMPACT_ATOMS: atom_id res chain seq x y z
N MET A 1 10.63 16.89 -3.14
CA MET A 1 9.47 16.55 -3.88
C MET A 1 8.30 16.24 -2.98
N GLU A 2 7.17 16.80 -3.28
CA GLU A 2 6.04 16.62 -2.42
C GLU A 2 5.18 15.50 -2.85
N HIS A 3 4.61 14.80 -1.90
CA HIS A 3 3.65 13.75 -2.18
C HIS A 3 2.27 14.36 -1.95
N ASN A 4 1.56 14.60 -3.01
CA ASN A 4 0.33 15.38 -2.97
C ASN A 4 -0.92 14.59 -2.63
N TYR A 5 -0.86 13.28 -2.71
CA TYR A 5 -2.06 12.47 -2.51
C TYR A 5 -1.77 11.31 -1.59
N LEU A 6 -2.72 11.00 -0.75
CA LEU A 6 -2.65 9.84 0.12
C LEU A 6 -3.55 8.76 -0.44
N HIS A 7 -2.94 7.65 -0.82
CA HIS A 7 -3.68 6.49 -1.32
C HIS A 7 -3.70 5.45 -0.23
N VAL A 8 -4.86 4.86 0.00
CA VAL A 8 -4.97 3.80 0.99
C VAL A 8 -5.28 2.51 0.25
N PHE A 9 -4.48 1.50 0.51
CA PHE A 9 -4.66 0.18 -0.09
C PHE A 9 -5.06 -0.80 1.00
N ARG A 10 -5.79 -1.82 0.60
CA ARG A 10 -6.16 -2.89 1.50
C ARG A 10 -5.54 -4.17 0.96
N MET A 11 -4.83 -4.88 1.82
CA MET A 11 -4.15 -6.10 1.42
C MET A 11 -4.67 -7.26 2.24
N ARG A 12 -4.81 -8.41 1.58
CA ARG A 12 -5.10 -9.63 2.30
C ARG A 12 -3.83 -10.44 2.35
N VAL A 13 -3.51 -10.91 3.53
CA VAL A 13 -2.24 -11.60 3.80
C VAL A 13 -2.54 -12.98 4.29
N ALA A 14 -1.84 -13.97 3.74
CA ALA A 14 -2.03 -15.36 4.16
C ALA A 14 -1.76 -15.49 5.65
N GLY A 15 -2.64 -16.17 6.33
CA GLY A 15 -2.49 -16.37 7.76
C GLY A 15 -3.16 -15.32 8.61
N LEU A 16 -3.65 -14.23 8.01
CA LEU A 16 -4.36 -13.21 8.76
C LEU A 16 -5.84 -13.26 8.42
N ALA A 17 -6.66 -13.22 9.45
CA ALA A 17 -8.10 -13.32 9.26
C ALA A 17 -8.68 -12.05 8.66
N GLU A 18 -8.07 -10.91 8.96
CA GLU A 18 -8.60 -9.63 8.50
C GLU A 18 -7.63 -8.93 7.59
N PRO A 19 -8.14 -8.15 6.64
CA PRO A 19 -7.25 -7.42 5.76
C PRO A 19 -6.53 -6.33 6.52
N VAL A 20 -5.39 -5.89 5.99
CA VAL A 20 -4.65 -4.80 6.57
C VAL A 20 -4.63 -3.64 5.61
N GLU A 21 -4.59 -2.43 6.14
CA GLU A 21 -4.55 -1.26 5.31
C GLU A 21 -3.14 -0.69 5.27
N PHE A 22 -2.77 -0.20 4.10
CA PHE A 22 -1.44 0.32 3.89
C PHE A 22 -1.58 1.71 3.25
N PRO A 23 -1.27 2.76 4.00
CA PRO A 23 -1.33 4.10 3.42
C PRO A 23 -0.03 4.41 2.66
N MET A 24 -0.16 5.10 1.55
CA MET A 24 1.00 5.43 0.75
C MET A 24 0.82 6.82 0.15
N PHE A 25 1.82 7.67 0.32
CA PHE A 25 1.81 8.97 -0.31
C PHE A 25 2.39 8.86 -1.71
N HIS A 26 1.83 9.61 -2.64
CA HIS A 26 2.29 9.56 -4.00
C HIS A 26 2.00 10.90 -4.69
N GLU A 27 2.74 11.18 -5.73
CA GLU A 27 2.55 12.43 -6.47
C GLU A 27 1.34 12.40 -7.37
N LEU A 28 0.91 11.23 -7.79
CA LEU A 28 -0.16 11.09 -8.76
C LEU A 28 -1.47 10.78 -8.09
N GLU A 29 -2.54 11.28 -8.68
CA GLU A 29 -3.87 10.97 -8.19
C GLU A 29 -4.46 9.74 -8.89
N ASP A 30 -3.92 9.39 -10.05
CA ASP A 30 -4.48 8.33 -10.87
C ASP A 30 -4.44 6.98 -10.16
N VAL A 31 -5.63 6.47 -9.85
CA VAL A 31 -5.77 5.24 -9.08
C VAL A 31 -5.14 4.06 -9.79
N THR A 32 -5.36 3.97 -11.10
CA THR A 32 -4.85 2.84 -11.87
C THR A 32 -3.33 2.81 -11.88
N GLU A 33 -2.73 3.95 -12.14
CA GLU A 33 -1.28 4.02 -12.19
C GLU A 33 -0.63 3.76 -10.84
N VAL A 34 -1.21 4.33 -9.80
CA VAL A 34 -0.63 4.19 -8.48
C VAL A 34 -0.82 2.76 -7.96
N THR A 35 -1.96 2.15 -8.26
CA THR A 35 -2.18 0.77 -7.87
C THR A 35 -1.19 -0.17 -8.56
N ASP A 36 -0.94 0.07 -9.85
CA ASP A 36 0.01 -0.75 -10.57
C ASP A 36 1.42 -0.58 -10.00
N ALA A 37 1.79 0.65 -9.69
CA ALA A 37 3.11 0.90 -9.12
C ALA A 37 3.26 0.23 -7.76
N PHE A 38 2.21 0.27 -6.95
CA PHE A 38 2.26 -0.36 -5.64
C PHE A 38 2.34 -1.88 -5.75
N ALA A 39 1.58 -2.44 -6.68
CA ALA A 39 1.62 -3.89 -6.88
C ALA A 39 3.01 -4.34 -7.30
N LYS A 40 3.66 -3.57 -8.16
CA LYS A 40 5.02 -3.89 -8.57
C LYS A 40 6.00 -3.75 -7.42
N TYR A 41 5.78 -2.75 -6.59
CA TYR A 41 6.63 -2.57 -5.42
C TYR A 41 6.53 -3.77 -4.48
N VAL A 42 5.31 -4.21 -4.20
CA VAL A 42 5.10 -5.36 -3.32
C VAL A 42 5.73 -6.61 -3.94
N ALA A 43 5.57 -6.80 -5.23
CA ALA A 43 6.12 -7.97 -5.89
C ALA A 43 7.64 -8.00 -5.82
N ARG A 44 8.28 -6.84 -5.85
CA ARG A 44 9.73 -6.80 -5.76
C ARG A 44 10.26 -7.10 -4.38
N GLN A 45 9.42 -6.93 -3.36
CA GLN A 45 9.84 -7.13 -1.98
C GLN A 45 9.61 -8.55 -1.49
N GLU A 46 9.47 -9.52 -2.40
CA GLU A 46 9.01 -10.85 -2.09
C GLU A 46 9.50 -11.43 -0.77
N ASP A 47 10.78 -11.30 -0.45
CA ASP A 47 11.31 -11.87 0.77
C ASP A 47 11.42 -10.90 1.92
N ASP A 48 11.03 -9.67 1.69
CA ASP A 48 11.16 -8.63 2.71
C ASP A 48 9.84 -8.43 3.42
N PHE A 49 9.89 -7.70 4.51
CA PHE A 49 8.71 -7.36 5.26
C PHE A 49 8.20 -5.98 4.84
N LEU A 50 6.89 -5.84 4.80
CA LEU A 50 6.24 -4.57 4.58
C LEU A 50 5.74 -4.07 5.93
N PRO A 51 6.14 -2.88 6.35
CA PRO A 51 5.67 -2.37 7.64
C PRO A 51 4.20 -2.01 7.58
N ILE A 52 3.49 -2.33 8.64
CA ILE A 52 2.08 -2.00 8.77
C ILE A 52 1.94 -1.25 10.07
N GLY A 53 1.73 0.06 9.99
CA GLY A 53 1.71 0.87 11.18
C GLY A 53 3.10 0.94 11.78
N THR A 54 3.17 1.01 13.08
CA THR A 54 4.45 1.19 13.76
C THR A 54 4.92 -0.01 14.53
N THR A 55 4.10 -1.04 14.64
CA THR A 55 4.46 -2.17 15.50
C THR A 55 4.37 -3.52 14.81
N ALA A 56 4.04 -3.54 13.53
CA ALA A 56 3.85 -4.81 12.84
C ALA A 56 4.39 -4.75 11.43
N ALA A 57 4.67 -5.91 10.88
CA ALA A 57 5.10 -6.02 9.49
C ALA A 57 4.65 -7.38 8.97
N VAL A 58 4.40 -7.45 7.66
CA VAL A 58 4.03 -8.71 7.05
C VAL A 58 5.01 -9.01 5.93
N ARG A 59 5.23 -10.28 5.67
CA ARG A 59 6.12 -10.66 4.59
C ARG A 59 5.41 -10.41 3.25
N ALA A 60 6.09 -9.72 2.36
CA ALA A 60 5.47 -9.33 1.10
C ALA A 60 4.97 -10.52 0.29
N SER A 61 5.67 -11.65 0.35
CA SER A 61 5.27 -12.82 -0.41
C SER A 61 3.98 -13.45 0.09
N GLN A 62 3.52 -13.05 1.26
CA GLN A 62 2.27 -13.58 1.81
C GLN A 62 1.06 -12.73 1.41
N VAL A 63 1.27 -11.63 0.74
CA VAL A 63 0.17 -10.80 0.27
C VAL A 63 -0.39 -11.44 -0.99
N PHE A 64 -1.66 -11.78 -0.97
CA PHE A 64 -2.27 -12.46 -2.13
C PHE A 64 -3.41 -11.66 -2.75
N HIS A 65 -3.77 -10.55 -2.17
CA HIS A 65 -4.81 -9.70 -2.74
C HIS A 65 -4.55 -8.26 -2.34
N LEU A 66 -4.76 -7.35 -3.27
CA LEU A 66 -4.47 -5.95 -3.07
C LEU A 66 -5.55 -5.15 -3.75
N GLU A 67 -6.12 -4.18 -3.06
CA GLU A 67 -7.11 -3.32 -3.69
C GLU A 67 -6.94 -1.89 -3.20
N HIS A 68 -7.34 -0.95 -4.02
CA HIS A 68 -7.28 0.46 -3.69
C HIS A 68 -8.58 0.82 -2.96
N VAL A 69 -8.43 1.52 -1.85
CA VAL A 69 -9.59 1.87 -1.03
C VAL A 69 -9.98 3.33 -1.24
N SER A 70 -9.02 4.23 -1.16
CA SER A 70 -9.34 5.65 -1.26
C SER A 70 -8.13 6.46 -1.67
N VAL A 71 -8.40 7.64 -2.19
CA VAL A 71 -7.34 8.61 -2.45
C VAL A 71 -7.87 9.96 -1.98
N SER A 72 -7.00 10.72 -1.34
CA SER A 72 -7.37 12.04 -0.89
C SER A 72 -6.18 12.97 -1.03
N LYS A 73 -6.46 14.26 -1.04
CA LYS A 73 -5.40 15.23 -1.12
C LYS A 73 -4.68 15.32 0.20
N ALA A 74 -3.38 15.22 0.15
CA ALA A 74 -2.59 15.16 1.37
C ALA A 74 -1.80 16.42 1.65
N SER A 75 -1.85 17.40 0.78
CA SER A 75 -1.01 18.55 0.96
C SER A 75 -1.49 19.35 2.15
N LYS A 76 -0.56 19.96 2.82
CA LYS A 76 -0.84 20.65 3.88
C LYS A 76 -0.51 21.93 3.73
N GLU A 77 -0.76 22.67 3.64
CA GLU A 77 -0.55 23.76 3.36
C GLU A 77 -0.40 24.42 3.72
#